data_80814de94f2307dc9668e43544038346
#
_entry.id   80814de94f2307dc9668e43544038346
#
_cell.length_a   1.000
_cell.length_b   1.000
_cell.length_c   1.000
_cell.angle_alpha   90.00
_cell.angle_beta   90.00
_cell.angle_gamma   90.00
#
_symmetry.space_group_name_H-M   'P 1'
#
loop_
_entity.id
_entity.type
_entity.pdbx_description
1 polymer ?
#
loop_
_entity_poly.entity_id
_entity_poly.type
_entity_poly.pdbx_seq_one_letter_code
_entity_poly.pdbx_strand_id
1 'polypeptide(L)' 'MNAFDKDIGKPGEIALVRYASGELMVLRPGRYVICAVTGKKIPLEALRYWSAELQEAYAGPAQALQRWQELHS' A
#
# COMPACT_ATOMS: atom_id res chain seq x y z
N MET A 1 -22.72 11.67 4.74
CA MET A 1 -21.43 11.64 4.10
C MET A 1 -20.42 12.47 4.86
N ASN A 2 -19.30 11.94 5.18
CA ASN A 2 -18.33 12.69 5.95
C ASN A 2 -17.14 13.04 5.08
N ALA A 3 -16.35 14.02 5.53
CA ALA A 3 -15.19 14.48 4.79
C ALA A 3 -14.10 13.43 4.71
N PHE A 4 -14.14 12.49 5.60
CA PHE A 4 -13.16 11.41 5.63
C PHE A 4 -13.16 10.62 4.34
N ASP A 5 -14.34 10.35 3.80
CA ASP A 5 -14.45 9.60 2.54
C ASP A 5 -13.78 10.34 1.39
N LYS A 6 -13.84 11.65 1.42
CA LYS A 6 -13.22 12.44 0.36
C LYS A 6 -11.71 12.42 0.46
N ASP A 7 -11.20 12.41 1.69
CA ASP A 7 -9.76 12.48 1.91
C ASP A 7 -9.04 11.21 1.51
N ILE A 8 -9.69 10.06 1.66
CA ILE A 8 -9.04 8.78 1.38
C ILE A 8 -9.50 8.15 0.08
N GLY A 9 -10.37 8.85 -0.67
CA GLY A 9 -10.91 8.32 -1.91
C GLY A 9 -12.20 7.56 -1.68
N LYS A 10 -12.80 7.13 -2.75
CA LYS A 10 -14.08 6.43 -2.69
C LYS A 10 -13.86 4.95 -2.40
N PRO A 11 -14.82 4.31 -1.72
CA PRO A 11 -14.78 2.86 -1.60
C PRO A 11 -14.73 2.26 -3.00
N GLY A 12 -13.90 1.31 -3.23
CA GLY A 12 -13.75 0.71 -4.54
C GLY A 12 -12.60 1.28 -5.34
N GLU A 13 -12.08 2.44 -4.97
CA GLU A 13 -10.86 2.94 -5.58
C GLU A 13 -9.63 2.41 -4.87
N ILE A 14 -9.72 2.22 -3.56
CA ILE A 14 -8.64 1.65 -2.77
C ILE A 14 -8.81 0.15 -2.78
N ALA A 15 -7.83 -0.54 -3.34
CA ALA A 15 -7.86 -2.00 -3.40
C ALA A 15 -7.58 -2.60 -2.03
N LEU A 16 -8.22 -3.72 -1.75
CA LEU A 16 -7.88 -4.51 -0.57
C LEU A 16 -6.97 -5.62 -1.06
N VAL A 17 -5.74 -5.63 -0.58
CA VAL A 17 -4.71 -6.54 -1.08
C VAL A 17 -4.09 -7.29 0.08
N ARG A 18 -3.89 -8.58 -0.14
CA ARG A 18 -3.10 -9.39 0.77
C ARG A 18 -1.73 -9.58 0.17
N TYR A 19 -0.70 -9.23 0.91
CA TYR A 19 0.68 -9.30 0.43
C TYR A 19 1.31 -10.62 0.85
N ALA A 20 1.92 -11.29 -0.11
CA ALA A 20 2.64 -12.53 0.15
C ALA A 20 4.06 -12.38 -0.38
N SER A 21 4.91 -13.34 -0.06
CA SER A 21 6.28 -13.32 -0.51
C SER A 21 6.31 -13.53 -2.03
N GLY A 22 6.73 -12.51 -2.76
CA GLY A 22 6.86 -12.61 -4.20
C GLY A 22 5.59 -12.41 -4.99
N GLU A 23 4.44 -12.24 -4.32
CA GLU A 23 3.20 -12.00 -5.05
C GLU A 23 2.17 -11.34 -4.15
N LEU A 24 1.13 -10.82 -4.76
CA LEU A 24 0.04 -10.23 -4.00
C LEU A 24 -1.28 -10.78 -4.51
N MET A 25 -2.29 -10.76 -3.62
CA MET A 25 -3.63 -11.20 -3.97
C MET A 25 -4.60 -10.07 -3.75
N VAL A 26 -5.36 -9.72 -4.77
CA VAL A 26 -6.37 -8.67 -4.68
C VAL A 26 -7.65 -9.28 -4.12
N LEU A 27 -7.97 -8.94 -2.89
CA LEU A 27 -9.16 -9.44 -2.22
C LEU A 27 -10.38 -8.64 -2.61
N ARG A 28 -10.21 -7.35 -2.85
CA ARG A 28 -11.28 -6.49 -3.34
C ARG A 28 -10.69 -5.55 -4.36
N PRO A 29 -11.27 -5.48 -5.58
CA PRO A 29 -10.69 -4.68 -6.65
C PRO A 29 -10.62 -3.20 -6.29
N GLY A 30 -9.66 -2.50 -6.89
CA GLY A 30 -9.48 -1.09 -6.73
C GLY A 30 -8.40 -0.64 -7.68
N ARG A 31 -8.13 0.66 -7.67
CA ARG A 31 -7.15 1.24 -8.57
C ARG A 31 -5.78 1.37 -7.95
N TYR A 32 -5.72 1.53 -6.63
CA TYR A 32 -4.45 1.80 -5.97
C TYR A 32 -4.50 1.32 -4.52
N VAL A 33 -3.33 1.29 -3.92
CA VAL A 33 -3.18 1.10 -2.47
C VAL A 33 -2.41 2.31 -1.93
N ILE A 34 -2.28 2.39 -0.62
CA ILE A 34 -1.63 3.53 0.03
C ILE A 34 -0.27 3.10 0.57
N CYS A 35 0.74 3.89 0.27
CA CYS A 35 2.08 3.65 0.80
C CYS A 35 2.09 3.83 2.31
N ALA A 36 2.65 2.85 3.02
CA ALA A 36 2.66 2.88 4.48
C ALA A 36 3.60 3.96 5.03
N VAL A 37 4.56 4.41 4.25
CA VAL A 37 5.54 5.39 4.70
C VAL A 37 5.12 6.80 4.35
N THR A 38 4.69 7.02 3.11
CA THR A 38 4.43 8.38 2.62
C THR A 38 2.95 8.74 2.58
N GLY A 39 2.07 7.75 2.61
CA GLY A 39 0.64 7.99 2.45
C GLY A 39 0.23 8.27 1.02
N LYS A 40 1.13 8.13 0.07
CA LYS A 40 0.81 8.37 -1.33
C LYS A 40 0.10 7.20 -1.96
N LYS A 41 -0.67 7.49 -3.00
CA LYS A 41 -1.37 6.46 -3.75
C LYS A 41 -0.39 5.72 -4.64
N ILE A 42 -0.50 4.40 -4.65
CA ILE A 42 0.33 3.55 -5.50
C ILE A 42 -0.60 2.77 -6.42
N PRO A 43 -0.62 3.08 -7.73
CA PRO A 43 -1.42 2.29 -8.66
C PRO A 43 -0.99 0.82 -8.59
N LEU A 44 -1.94 -0.09 -8.71
CA LEU A 44 -1.60 -1.50 -8.59
C LEU A 44 -0.59 -1.94 -9.63
N GLU A 45 -0.67 -1.39 -10.83
CA GLU A 45 0.27 -1.74 -11.89
C GLU A 45 1.68 -1.25 -11.61
N ALA A 46 1.83 -0.28 -10.70
CA ALA A 46 3.14 0.26 -10.33
C ALA A 46 3.65 -0.31 -9.01
N LEU A 47 2.85 -1.14 -8.36
CA LEU A 47 3.22 -1.69 -7.05
C LEU A 47 4.28 -2.77 -7.22
N ARG A 48 5.45 -2.56 -6.63
CA ARG A 48 6.59 -3.47 -6.73
C ARG A 48 7.19 -3.84 -5.38
N TYR A 49 6.92 -3.02 -4.36
CA TYR A 49 7.57 -3.18 -3.05
C TYR A 49 6.53 -3.28 -1.96
N TRP A 50 6.59 -4.33 -1.17
CA TRP A 50 5.66 -4.53 -0.06
C TRP A 50 6.30 -5.45 0.96
N SER A 51 5.68 -5.53 2.13
CA SER A 51 6.08 -6.45 3.19
C SER A 51 4.95 -7.43 3.47
N ALA A 52 5.23 -8.71 3.25
CA ALA A 52 4.27 -9.75 3.58
C ALA A 52 4.11 -9.87 5.10
N GLU A 53 5.19 -9.62 5.83
CA GLU A 53 5.17 -9.71 7.27
C GLU A 53 4.31 -8.62 7.89
N LEU A 54 4.47 -7.38 7.42
CA LEU A 54 3.74 -6.24 7.95
C LEU A 54 2.45 -5.95 7.21
N GLN A 55 2.24 -6.59 6.06
CA GLN A 55 1.07 -6.35 5.21
C GLN A 55 1.00 -4.87 4.82
N GLU A 56 2.10 -4.36 4.29
CA GLU A 56 2.24 -2.95 3.90
C GLU A 56 2.79 -2.84 2.49
N ALA A 57 2.37 -1.79 1.80
CA ALA A 57 2.89 -1.46 0.48
C ALA A 57 3.80 -0.24 0.58
N TYR A 58 4.77 -0.16 -0.32
CA TYR A 58 5.72 0.94 -0.37
C TYR A 58 5.78 1.51 -1.76
N ALA A 59 5.90 2.84 -1.83
CA ALA A 59 5.92 3.53 -3.12
C ALA A 59 7.16 3.18 -3.94
N GLY A 60 8.26 2.84 -3.29
CA GLY A 60 9.48 2.49 -3.99
C GLY A 60 10.51 1.90 -3.05
N PRO A 61 11.71 1.61 -3.57
CA PRO A 61 12.75 1.00 -2.74
C PRO A 61 13.22 1.89 -1.60
N ALA A 62 13.19 3.21 -1.79
CA ALA A 62 13.59 4.12 -0.72
C ALA A 62 12.67 4.00 0.48
N GLN A 63 11.36 3.89 0.23
CA GLN A 63 10.39 3.76 1.30
C GLN A 63 10.48 2.40 1.97
N ALA A 64 10.74 1.35 1.20
CA ALA A 64 10.93 0.03 1.77
C ALA A 64 12.13 0.01 2.68
N LEU A 65 13.24 0.62 2.25
CA LEU A 65 14.45 0.69 3.05
C LEU A 65 14.23 1.53 4.30
N GLN A 66 13.54 2.65 4.16
CA GLN A 66 13.26 3.51 5.31
C GLN A 66 12.47 2.77 6.38
N ARG A 67 11.45 2.02 5.96
CA ARG A 67 10.64 1.25 6.90
C ARG A 67 11.48 0.17 7.58
N TRP A 68 12.33 -0.49 6.80
CA TRP A 68 13.21 -1.51 7.36
C TRP A 68 14.15 -0.91 8.41
N GLN A 69 14.73 0.25 8.13
CA GLN A 69 15.61 0.92 9.06
C GLN A 69 14.90 1.33 10.34
N GLU A 70 13.65 1.79 10.22
CA GLU A 70 12.87 2.15 11.39
C GLU A 70 12.65 0.97 12.32
N LEU A 71 12.48 -0.21 11.73
CA LEU A 71 12.22 -1.42 12.52
C LEU A 71 13.48 -2.05 13.08
N HIS A 72 14.63 -1.77 12.49
CA HIS A 72 15.88 -2.44 12.84
C HIS A 72 16.92 -1.50 13.42
N SER A 73 16.58 -0.28 13.71
CA SER A 73 17.53 0.67 14.26
C SER A 73 17.52 0.71 15.79
#